data_cff0d71869d803357f6e3700072cf82f
#
_entry.id   cff0d71869d803357f6e3700072cf82f
#
_cell.length_a   1.000
_cell.length_b   1.000
_cell.length_c   1.000
_cell.angle_alpha   90.00
_cell.angle_beta   90.00
_cell.angle_gamma   90.00
#
_symmetry.space_group_name_H-M   'P 1'
#
loop_
_entity.id
_entity.type
_entity.pdbx_description
1 polymer ?
#
loop_
_entity_poly.entity_id
_entity_poly.type
_entity_poly.pdbx_seq_one_letter_code
_entity_poly.pdbx_strand_id
1 'polypeptide(L)' 'MSDDCVMLSLKDEFGITDGQQIQKFSKEERDVILAALLRRHAGVRQLQRLTGIGKNIISNLKKIY' A
#
# COMPACT_ATOMS: atom_id res chain seq x y z
N MET A 1 -4.37 11.20 -2.99
CA MET A 1 -4.33 10.85 -1.57
C MET A 1 -3.07 11.40 -0.93
N SER A 2 -3.16 12.05 0.23
CA SER A 2 -1.95 12.53 0.92
C SER A 2 -1.27 11.39 1.68
N ASP A 3 0.01 11.58 2.01
CA ASP A 3 0.75 10.59 2.78
C ASP A 3 0.09 10.33 4.14
N ASP A 4 -0.40 11.39 4.78
CA ASP A 4 -1.09 11.25 6.07
C ASP A 4 -2.37 10.42 5.94
N CYS A 5 -3.12 10.61 4.85
CA CYS A 5 -4.31 9.81 4.59
C CYS A 5 -3.98 8.34 4.37
N VAL A 6 -2.89 8.05 3.65
CA VAL A 6 -2.44 6.68 3.43
C VAL A 6 -2.07 6.03 4.77
N MET A 7 -1.28 6.72 5.57
CA MET A 7 -0.85 6.18 6.87
C MET A 7 -2.01 6.01 7.83
N LEU A 8 -2.97 6.93 7.82
CA LEU A 8 -4.17 6.83 8.64
C LEU A 8 -5.01 5.61 8.23
N SER A 9 -5.17 5.38 6.93
CA SER A 9 -5.89 4.21 6.42
C SER A 9 -5.21 2.91 6.83
N LEU A 10 -3.88 2.86 6.73
CA LEU A 10 -3.11 1.69 7.16
C LEU A 10 -3.31 1.39 8.64
N LYS A 11 -3.28 2.42 9.47
CA LYS A 11 -3.46 2.27 10.91
C LYS A 11 -4.88 1.84 11.26
N ASP A 12 -5.88 2.52 10.72
CA ASP A 12 -7.29 2.29 11.09
C ASP A 12 -7.82 0.97 10.56
N GLU A 13 -7.45 0.60 9.35
CA GLU A 13 -8.02 -0.58 8.68
C GLU A 13 -7.19 -1.84 8.87
N PHE A 14 -5.86 -1.69 8.97
CA PHE A 14 -4.94 -2.82 8.97
C PHE A 14 -4.05 -2.88 10.20
N GLY A 15 -4.15 -1.90 11.10
CA GLY A 15 -3.32 -1.86 12.31
C GLY A 15 -1.83 -1.64 12.02
N ILE A 16 -1.50 -1.04 10.88
CA ILE A 16 -0.13 -0.81 10.46
C ILE A 16 0.28 0.61 10.84
N THR A 17 1.30 0.73 11.68
CA THR A 17 1.81 2.03 12.14
C THR A 17 2.99 2.52 11.33
N ASP A 18 3.69 1.61 10.65
CA ASP A 18 4.83 1.93 9.77
C ASP A 18 4.60 1.22 8.44
N GLY A 19 4.59 1.97 7.35
CA GLY A 19 4.35 1.40 6.01
C GLY A 19 5.29 0.25 5.65
N GLN A 20 6.51 0.26 6.17
CA GLN A 20 7.47 -0.81 5.91
C GLN A 20 7.06 -2.15 6.53
N GLN A 21 6.13 -2.16 7.49
CA GLN A 21 5.60 -3.40 8.06
C GLN A 21 4.93 -4.28 7.01
N ILE A 22 4.45 -3.68 5.92
CA ILE A 22 3.82 -4.42 4.82
C ILE A 22 4.79 -5.43 4.21
N GLN A 23 6.08 -5.16 4.23
CA GLN A 23 7.10 -6.07 3.69
C GLN A 23 7.16 -7.41 4.44
N LYS A 24 6.68 -7.45 5.66
CA LYS A 24 6.67 -8.66 6.50
C LYS A 24 5.42 -9.51 6.30
N PHE A 25 4.43 -8.98 5.61
CA PHE A 25 3.18 -9.67 5.34
C PHE A 25 3.38 -10.68 4.20
N SER A 26 2.50 -11.68 4.13
CA SER A 26 2.49 -12.59 2.99
C SER A 26 2.18 -11.82 1.72
N LYS A 27 2.55 -12.40 0.58
CA LYS A 27 2.28 -11.77 -0.72
C LYS A 27 0.80 -11.46 -0.89
N GLU A 28 -0.07 -12.39 -0.50
CA GLU A 28 -1.51 -12.23 -0.65
C GLU A 28 -2.04 -11.09 0.22
N GLU A 29 -1.65 -11.06 1.48
CA GLU A 29 -2.06 -9.99 2.40
C GLU A 29 -1.53 -8.63 1.95
N ARG A 30 -0.25 -8.58 1.56
CA ARG A 30 0.37 -7.37 1.04
C ARG A 30 -0.40 -6.83 -0.16
N ASP A 31 -0.74 -7.70 -1.10
CA ASP A 31 -1.41 -7.31 -2.33
C ASP A 31 -2.81 -6.77 -2.05
N VAL A 32 -3.53 -7.37 -1.11
CA VAL A 32 -4.86 -6.90 -0.71
C VAL A 32 -4.78 -5.49 -0.13
N ILE A 33 -3.82 -5.23 0.74
CA ILE A 33 -3.65 -3.93 1.37
C ILE A 33 -3.31 -2.87 0.32
N LEU A 34 -2.34 -3.16 -0.54
CA LEU A 34 -1.91 -2.22 -1.59
C LEU A 34 -3.04 -1.95 -2.58
N ALA A 35 -3.78 -2.98 -2.98
CA ALA A 35 -4.91 -2.84 -3.90
C ALA A 35 -6.00 -1.95 -3.29
N ALA A 36 -6.29 -2.11 -2.01
CA ALA A 36 -7.27 -1.26 -1.32
C ALA A 36 -6.88 0.21 -1.38
N LEU A 37 -5.60 0.51 -1.16
CA LEU A 37 -5.10 1.88 -1.22
C LEU A 37 -5.12 2.44 -2.64
N LEU A 38 -4.79 1.61 -3.63
CA LEU A 38 -4.84 2.03 -5.04
C LEU A 38 -6.27 2.36 -5.47
N ARG A 39 -7.26 1.63 -4.99
CA ARG A 39 -8.67 1.92 -5.26
C ARG A 39 -9.10 3.27 -4.70
N ARG A 40 -8.43 3.75 -3.67
CA ARG A 40 -8.68 5.06 -3.05
C ARG A 40 -7.83 6.16 -3.63
N HIS A 41 -7.25 5.90 -4.82
CA HIS A 41 -6.44 6.86 -5.56
C HIS A 41 -5.07 7.16 -4.95
N ALA A 42 -4.52 6.25 -4.14
CA ALA A 42 -3.12 6.34 -3.74
C ALA A 42 -2.22 6.17 -4.97
N GLY A 43 -1.16 6.94 -5.05
CA GLY A 43 -0.24 6.87 -6.17
C GLY A 43 0.75 5.72 -6.06
N VAL A 44 1.18 5.18 -7.20
CA VAL A 44 2.17 4.10 -7.23
C VAL A 44 3.48 4.53 -6.55
N ARG A 45 3.98 5.70 -6.90
CA ARG A 45 5.22 6.21 -6.31
C ARG A 45 5.06 6.52 -4.82
N GLN A 46 3.89 6.99 -4.44
CA GLN A 46 3.57 7.26 -3.04
C GLN A 46 3.65 5.98 -2.22
N LEU A 47 3.04 4.90 -2.68
CA LEU A 47 3.07 3.61 -2.01
C LEU A 47 4.47 3.03 -1.98
N GLN A 48 5.23 3.15 -3.08
CA GLN A 48 6.62 2.71 -3.12
C GLN A 48 7.45 3.41 -2.03
N ARG A 49 7.30 4.71 -1.90
CA ARG A 49 8.04 5.49 -0.92
C ARG A 49 7.65 5.13 0.52
N LEU A 50 6.35 4.98 0.77
CA LEU A 50 5.85 4.74 2.12
C LEU A 50 6.03 3.31 2.60
N THR A 51 5.99 2.34 1.70
CA THR A 51 6.02 0.92 2.06
C THR A 51 7.34 0.24 1.74
N GLY A 52 8.12 0.79 0.82
CA GLY A 52 9.32 0.15 0.33
C GLY A 52 9.07 -1.01 -0.63
N ILE A 53 7.83 -1.24 -1.02
CA ILE A 53 7.50 -2.28 -2.00
C ILE A 53 7.86 -1.75 -3.40
N GLY A 54 8.41 -2.63 -4.24
CA GLY A 54 8.86 -2.25 -5.57
C GLY A 54 7.76 -1.68 -6.45
N LYS A 55 8.12 -0.67 -7.25
CA LYS A 55 7.20 -0.01 -8.16
C LYS A 55 6.51 -0.98 -9.11
N ASN A 56 7.25 -1.96 -9.63
CA ASN A 56 6.70 -2.93 -10.58
C ASN A 56 5.59 -3.76 -9.97
N ILE A 57 5.74 -4.15 -8.71
CA ILE A 57 4.73 -4.91 -7.99
C ILE A 57 3.45 -4.08 -7.85
N ILE A 58 3.60 -2.84 -7.43
CA ILE A 58 2.46 -1.93 -7.21
C ILE A 58 1.77 -1.61 -8.54
N SER A 59 2.54 -1.34 -9.59
CA SER A 59 1.98 -1.07 -10.92
C SER A 59 1.17 -2.26 -11.45
N ASN A 60 1.66 -3.48 -11.24
CA ASN A 60 0.93 -4.68 -11.66
C ASN A 60 -0.39 -4.82 -10.92
N LEU A 61 -0.41 -4.53 -9.62
CA LEU A 61 -1.65 -4.53 -8.84
C LEU A 61 -2.64 -3.51 -9.36
N LYS A 62 -2.18 -2.34 -9.74
CA LYS A 62 -3.04 -1.30 -10.31
C LYS A 62 -3.71 -1.74 -11.61
N LYS A 63 -3.02 -2.55 -12.43
CA LYS A 63 -3.57 -3.08 -13.66
C LYS A 63 -4.62 -4.17 -13.42
N ILE A 64 -4.44 -4.95 -12.36
CA ILE A 64 -5.33 -6.07 -12.02
C ILE A 64 -6.56 -5.59 -11.26
N TYR A 65 -6.39 -4.68 -10.36
CA TYR A 65 -7.42 -4.13 -9.49
C TYR A 65 -7.75 -2.69 -9.85
#